data_cf2646b4500c6495bb878be6ec58bc67
#
_entry.id   cf2646b4500c6495bb878be6ec58bc67
#
_cell.length_a   1.000
_cell.length_b   1.000
_cell.length_c   1.000
_cell.angle_alpha   90.00
_cell.angle_beta   90.00
_cell.angle_gamma   90.00
#
_symmetry.space_group_name_H-M   'P 1'
#
loop_
_entity.id
_entity.type
_entity.pdbx_description
1 polymer ?
#
loop_
_entity_poly.entity_id
_entity_poly.type
_entity_poly.pdbx_seq_one_letter_code
_entity_poly.pdbx_strand_id
1 'polypeptide(L)'
;MSASSNAVELLFPPCGYVFDTHTDIQNKFIEKIEKYNTDVAIEWLKTVKKSELSYPQALKFVWSGIDGGLFELSDNCEFTNSYSVKCDTSFCEIGNLKVAKKYYWRVNGGEARYFYTKDNDIRFIKIDGLLNVRDIGGKNIEQGLIYRGSDLDLVYKISEKGKEIFCNQLGIKTEIDLRKEVDANRPCALGDRVRLKSLPYRPYREVFEEEHRQGICSIMNFLSDEENYPIYIHCLGGADRTGMIAFYLRALAGECDELIHLDYELTCLSTYAYGLAEGAGRDGFRNRNSDYYTEFLAMLHDYAPGGALSAKVRAFLLDCGVEAECIDKILSIISNKN
;
A
#
# COMPACT_ATOMS: atom_id res chain seq x y z
N MET A 1 -5.03 -7.51 -54.49
CA MET A 1 -5.31 -6.42 -53.53
C MET A 1 -4.43 -6.67 -52.34
N SER A 2 -3.32 -5.98 -52.23
CA SER A 2 -2.43 -6.06 -51.07
C SER A 2 -3.14 -5.40 -49.87
N ALA A 3 -3.51 -6.18 -48.86
CA ALA A 3 -3.89 -5.65 -47.59
C ALA A 3 -2.67 -4.87 -47.05
N SER A 4 -2.71 -3.56 -47.06
CA SER A 4 -1.78 -2.74 -46.32
C SER A 4 -1.94 -3.14 -44.84
N SER A 5 -0.97 -3.86 -44.28
CA SER A 5 -0.91 -4.05 -42.83
C SER A 5 -0.75 -2.64 -42.25
N ASN A 6 -1.85 -2.07 -41.75
CA ASN A 6 -1.76 -0.82 -41.01
C ASN A 6 -0.81 -1.09 -39.84
N ALA A 7 0.33 -0.42 -39.86
CA ALA A 7 1.29 -0.51 -38.76
C ALA A 7 0.62 0.01 -37.48
N VAL A 8 0.87 -0.65 -36.36
CA VAL A 8 0.40 -0.18 -35.06
C VAL A 8 1.09 1.15 -34.76
N GLU A 9 0.31 2.19 -34.51
CA GLU A 9 0.81 3.48 -34.09
C GLU A 9 0.40 3.71 -32.61
N LEU A 10 1.38 3.89 -31.73
CA LEU A 10 1.15 4.22 -30.34
C LEU A 10 0.78 5.71 -30.24
N LEU A 11 -0.34 6.05 -29.63
CA LEU A 11 -0.85 7.42 -29.55
C LEU A 11 -0.62 8.05 -28.19
N PHE A 12 -1.01 7.37 -27.11
CA PHE A 12 -0.91 7.91 -25.74
C PHE A 12 -0.57 6.79 -24.74
N PRO A 13 0.30 7.04 -23.75
CA PRO A 13 1.06 8.27 -23.50
C PRO A 13 2.22 8.47 -24.50
N PRO A 14 2.62 9.74 -24.78
CA PRO A 14 3.80 10.02 -25.57
C PRO A 14 5.08 9.69 -24.79
N CYS A 15 6.21 9.57 -25.50
CA CYS A 15 7.51 9.37 -24.85
C CYS A 15 7.82 10.51 -23.88
N GLY A 16 8.29 10.14 -22.65
CA GLY A 16 8.63 11.10 -21.60
C GLY A 16 7.43 11.68 -20.84
N TYR A 17 6.20 11.21 -21.10
CA TYR A 17 5.03 11.63 -20.32
C TYR A 17 5.25 11.34 -18.84
N VAL A 18 4.83 12.26 -17.95
CA VAL A 18 4.85 12.07 -16.49
C VAL A 18 3.43 11.89 -15.99
N PHE A 19 3.12 10.73 -15.50
CA PHE A 19 1.80 10.36 -14.97
C PHE A 19 1.77 10.49 -13.46
N ASP A 20 0.81 11.25 -12.94
CA ASP A 20 0.52 11.29 -11.51
C ASP A 20 -0.44 10.13 -11.16
N THR A 21 0.00 9.22 -10.30
CA THR A 21 -0.83 8.10 -9.85
C THR A 21 -1.88 8.51 -8.83
N HIS A 22 -1.69 9.67 -8.19
CA HIS A 22 -2.65 10.22 -7.24
C HIS A 22 -3.78 10.98 -7.96
N THR A 23 -4.98 10.91 -7.41
CA THR A 23 -6.08 11.75 -7.83
C THR A 23 -5.89 13.19 -7.32
N ASP A 24 -6.57 14.16 -7.94
CA ASP A 24 -6.56 15.56 -7.48
C ASP A 24 -7.00 15.69 -6.02
N ILE A 25 -7.94 14.83 -5.57
CA ILE A 25 -8.43 14.84 -4.19
C ILE A 25 -7.34 14.35 -3.24
N GLN A 26 -6.62 13.29 -3.59
CA GLN A 26 -5.50 12.78 -2.80
C GLN A 26 -4.40 13.82 -2.66
N ASN A 27 -3.97 14.41 -3.77
CA ASN A 27 -2.97 15.49 -3.78
C ASN A 27 -3.41 16.68 -2.92
N LYS A 28 -4.66 17.10 -3.05
CA LYS A 28 -5.19 18.24 -2.27
C LYS A 28 -5.33 17.92 -0.79
N PHE A 29 -5.65 16.70 -0.42
CA PHE A 29 -5.68 16.26 0.98
C PHE A 29 -4.29 16.31 1.60
N ILE A 30 -3.28 15.76 0.91
CA ILE A 30 -1.88 15.78 1.33
C ILE A 30 -1.37 17.22 1.45
N GLU A 31 -1.57 18.05 0.42
CA GLU A 31 -1.20 19.47 0.44
C GLU A 31 -1.79 20.22 1.65
N LYS A 32 -3.03 19.91 2.00
CA LYS A 32 -3.67 20.55 3.16
C LYS A 32 -3.08 20.14 4.50
N ILE A 33 -2.69 18.87 4.63
CA ILE A 33 -1.98 18.40 5.82
C ILE A 33 -0.63 19.13 5.92
N GLU A 34 0.14 19.18 4.86
CA GLU A 34 1.47 19.80 4.82
C GLU A 34 1.42 21.30 5.06
N LYS A 35 0.46 22.00 4.43
CA LYS A 35 0.38 23.45 4.46
C LYS A 35 -0.28 24.01 5.73
N TYR A 36 -1.21 23.27 6.32
CA TYR A 36 -1.98 23.71 7.47
C TYR A 36 -1.87 22.73 8.64
N ASN A 37 -2.67 21.69 8.65
CA ASN A 37 -2.67 20.55 9.57
C ASN A 37 -3.76 19.53 9.18
N THR A 38 -3.78 18.42 9.88
CA THR A 38 -4.73 17.33 9.66
C THR A 38 -6.18 17.73 9.92
N ASP A 39 -6.45 18.55 10.93
CA ASP A 39 -7.83 18.98 11.22
C ASP A 39 -8.43 19.76 10.07
N VAL A 40 -7.68 20.70 9.49
CA VAL A 40 -8.10 21.49 8.32
C VAL A 40 -8.32 20.57 7.11
N ALA A 41 -7.47 19.58 6.91
CA ALA A 41 -7.61 18.62 5.82
C ALA A 41 -8.86 17.75 5.98
N ILE A 42 -9.16 17.27 7.20
CA ILE A 42 -10.36 16.47 7.52
C ILE A 42 -11.62 17.31 7.33
N GLU A 43 -11.67 18.54 7.85
CA GLU A 43 -12.83 19.42 7.67
C GLU A 43 -13.12 19.71 6.19
N TRP A 44 -12.08 19.96 5.41
CA TRP A 44 -12.24 20.09 3.97
C TRP A 44 -12.75 18.78 3.34
N LEU A 45 -12.18 17.62 3.71
CA LEU A 45 -12.55 16.33 3.15
C LEU A 45 -14.02 15.98 3.43
N LYS A 46 -14.57 16.42 4.57
CA LYS A 46 -16.02 16.28 4.89
C LYS A 46 -16.92 16.99 3.91
N THR A 47 -16.43 18.02 3.20
CA THR A 47 -17.18 18.74 2.16
C THR A 47 -17.15 18.05 0.79
N VAL A 48 -16.24 17.09 0.59
CA VAL A 48 -16.11 16.30 -0.64
C VAL A 48 -17.18 15.22 -0.67
N LYS A 49 -17.61 14.82 -1.88
CA LYS A 49 -18.55 13.71 -2.04
C LYS A 49 -17.98 12.44 -1.40
N LYS A 50 -18.73 11.86 -0.49
CA LYS A 50 -18.35 10.63 0.22
C LYS A 50 -18.34 9.43 -0.74
N SER A 51 -17.15 8.95 -1.06
CA SER A 51 -16.90 7.75 -1.87
C SER A 51 -15.53 7.19 -1.44
N GLU A 52 -15.14 6.04 -1.96
CA GLU A 52 -13.78 5.55 -1.73
C GLU A 52 -12.79 6.43 -2.51
N LEU A 53 -11.98 7.19 -1.77
CA LEU A 53 -11.02 8.16 -2.32
C LEU A 53 -9.57 7.66 -2.21
N SER A 54 -9.35 6.46 -1.62
CA SER A 54 -8.02 5.85 -1.52
C SER A 54 -7.60 5.10 -2.79
N TYR A 55 -8.44 5.08 -3.84
CA TYR A 55 -8.08 4.45 -5.10
C TYR A 55 -7.22 5.36 -5.96
N PRO A 56 -6.09 4.85 -6.53
CA PRO A 56 -5.24 5.62 -7.43
C PRO A 56 -5.92 5.86 -8.77
N GLN A 57 -5.33 6.77 -9.57
CA GLN A 57 -5.66 6.89 -10.98
C GLN A 57 -5.14 5.69 -11.79
N ALA A 58 -5.84 5.38 -12.89
CA ALA A 58 -5.36 4.46 -13.92
C ALA A 58 -4.89 5.27 -15.14
N LEU A 59 -3.78 4.86 -15.74
CA LEU A 59 -3.28 5.44 -16.99
C LEU A 59 -3.94 4.74 -18.17
N LYS A 60 -4.54 5.50 -19.05
CA LYS A 60 -5.09 5.02 -20.31
C LYS A 60 -4.00 4.98 -21.38
N PHE A 61 -3.84 3.85 -22.04
CA PHE A 61 -2.96 3.65 -23.19
C PHE A 61 -3.82 3.56 -24.45
N VAL A 62 -3.41 4.22 -25.52
CA VAL A 62 -4.18 4.29 -26.77
C VAL A 62 -3.25 4.07 -27.96
N TRP A 63 -3.70 3.29 -28.91
CA TRP A 63 -3.02 3.05 -30.19
C TRP A 63 -4.01 3.05 -31.35
N SER A 64 -3.51 3.01 -32.58
CA SER A 64 -4.29 2.91 -33.80
C SER A 64 -3.68 1.89 -34.78
N GLY A 65 -4.32 1.70 -35.91
CA GLY A 65 -3.86 0.79 -36.97
C GLY A 65 -4.42 -0.63 -36.84
N ILE A 66 -4.83 -1.05 -35.63
CA ILE A 66 -5.47 -2.34 -35.36
C ILE A 66 -6.56 -2.16 -34.29
N ASP A 67 -7.58 -3.01 -34.33
CA ASP A 67 -8.51 -3.17 -33.22
C ASP A 67 -8.00 -4.25 -32.29
N GLY A 68 -7.79 -3.89 -30.99
CA GLY A 68 -7.24 -4.81 -30.00
C GLY A 68 -5.73 -4.98 -30.08
N GLY A 69 -5.24 -6.09 -29.55
CA GLY A 69 -3.82 -6.47 -29.55
C GLY A 69 -3.31 -6.97 -28.20
N LEU A 70 -2.07 -7.46 -28.18
CA LEU A 70 -1.36 -7.80 -26.94
C LEU A 70 -0.64 -6.55 -26.44
N PHE A 71 -1.19 -5.92 -25.41
CA PHE A 71 -0.53 -4.82 -24.71
C PHE A 71 0.53 -5.39 -23.75
N GLU A 72 1.69 -4.77 -23.70
CA GLU A 72 2.79 -5.13 -22.79
C GLU A 72 3.32 -3.89 -22.09
N LEU A 73 3.53 -4.01 -20.77
CA LEU A 73 4.11 -2.99 -19.89
C LEU A 73 5.28 -3.59 -19.13
N SER A 74 6.41 -2.89 -19.08
CA SER A 74 7.61 -3.33 -18.36
C SER A 74 8.33 -2.15 -17.69
N ASP A 75 9.11 -2.42 -16.66
CA ASP A 75 10.04 -1.47 -16.05
C ASP A 75 11.42 -1.47 -16.72
N ASN A 76 11.64 -2.34 -17.73
CA ASN A 76 12.86 -2.37 -18.54
C ASN A 76 12.54 -2.42 -20.04
N CYS A 77 13.46 -1.90 -20.84
CA CYS A 77 13.27 -1.75 -22.29
C CYS A 77 13.34 -3.09 -23.06
N GLU A 78 13.83 -4.15 -22.45
CA GLU A 78 13.92 -5.49 -23.05
C GLU A 78 12.67 -6.34 -22.80
N PHE A 79 11.75 -5.85 -21.97
CA PHE A 79 10.50 -6.54 -21.62
C PHE A 79 10.72 -7.94 -21.02
N THR A 80 11.83 -8.16 -20.30
CA THR A 80 12.17 -9.44 -19.69
C THR A 80 11.18 -9.86 -18.61
N ASN A 81 10.58 -8.88 -17.89
CA ASN A 81 9.52 -9.07 -16.92
C ASN A 81 8.36 -8.13 -17.27
N SER A 82 7.53 -8.51 -18.23
CA SER A 82 6.42 -7.69 -18.67
C SER A 82 5.09 -8.16 -18.11
N TYR A 83 4.26 -7.19 -17.73
CA TYR A 83 2.83 -7.42 -17.54
C TYR A 83 2.13 -7.32 -18.89
N SER A 84 1.38 -8.35 -19.28
CA SER A 84 0.75 -8.44 -20.58
C SER A 84 -0.75 -8.61 -20.46
N VAL A 85 -1.51 -7.88 -21.30
CA VAL A 85 -2.97 -7.95 -21.37
C VAL A 85 -3.40 -8.06 -22.82
N LYS A 86 -4.28 -9.03 -23.11
CA LYS A 86 -4.96 -9.11 -24.39
C LYS A 86 -6.13 -8.11 -24.37
N CYS A 87 -6.12 -7.16 -25.28
CA CYS A 87 -7.14 -6.13 -25.43
C CYS A 87 -8.00 -6.41 -26.67
N ASP A 88 -9.31 -6.22 -26.53
CA ASP A 88 -10.25 -6.34 -27.66
C ASP A 88 -10.51 -4.99 -28.34
N THR A 89 -10.00 -3.91 -27.75
CA THR A 89 -10.09 -2.52 -28.25
C THR A 89 -8.70 -1.93 -28.41
N SER A 90 -8.58 -0.84 -29.15
CA SER A 90 -7.33 -0.09 -29.35
C SER A 90 -6.97 0.82 -28.17
N PHE A 91 -7.35 0.42 -26.96
CA PHE A 91 -6.92 1.05 -25.72
C PHE A 91 -6.95 0.05 -24.56
N CYS A 92 -6.18 0.34 -23.52
CA CYS A 92 -6.33 -0.31 -22.21
C CYS A 92 -6.06 0.69 -21.07
N GLU A 93 -6.49 0.36 -19.86
CA GLU A 93 -6.26 1.15 -18.65
C GLU A 93 -5.50 0.31 -17.63
N ILE A 94 -4.37 0.84 -17.17
CA ILE A 94 -3.51 0.18 -16.17
C ILE A 94 -3.43 1.03 -14.92
N GLY A 95 -3.87 0.46 -13.81
CA GLY A 95 -3.75 1.04 -12.47
C GLY A 95 -2.62 0.42 -11.66
N ASN A 96 -2.53 0.83 -10.39
CA ASN A 96 -1.60 0.26 -9.41
C ASN A 96 -0.11 0.35 -9.81
N LEU A 97 0.26 1.32 -10.62
CA LEU A 97 1.64 1.56 -11.01
C LEU A 97 2.50 1.93 -9.79
N LYS A 98 3.77 1.52 -9.79
CA LYS A 98 4.76 2.00 -8.82
C LYS A 98 5.00 3.50 -9.06
N VAL A 99 5.24 4.25 -8.00
CA VAL A 99 5.61 5.68 -8.07
C VAL A 99 7.11 5.84 -8.34
N ALA A 100 7.53 7.00 -8.83
CA ALA A 100 8.93 7.31 -9.15
C ALA A 100 9.62 6.27 -10.07
N LYS A 101 8.88 5.70 -11.03
CA LYS A 101 9.38 4.65 -11.93
C LYS A 101 9.29 5.07 -13.38
N LYS A 102 10.25 4.60 -14.19
CA LYS A 102 10.20 4.61 -15.64
C LYS A 102 9.57 3.31 -16.10
N TYR A 103 8.62 3.42 -17.03
CA TYR A 103 7.97 2.28 -17.67
C TYR A 103 8.11 2.35 -19.18
N TYR A 104 8.12 1.17 -19.81
CA TYR A 104 8.07 0.98 -21.26
C TYR A 104 6.79 0.24 -21.61
N TRP A 105 6.17 0.62 -22.71
CA TRP A 105 4.99 -0.06 -23.20
C TRP A 105 5.00 -0.22 -24.71
N ARG A 106 4.39 -1.29 -25.17
CA ARG A 106 4.26 -1.60 -26.60
C ARG A 106 3.01 -2.43 -26.86
N VAL A 107 2.68 -2.62 -28.14
CA VAL A 107 1.58 -3.48 -28.59
C VAL A 107 2.13 -4.48 -29.61
N ASN A 108 1.76 -5.76 -29.46
CA ASN A 108 2.16 -6.89 -30.32
C ASN A 108 3.68 -6.99 -30.55
N GLY A 109 4.48 -6.71 -29.53
CA GLY A 109 5.95 -6.76 -29.63
C GLY A 109 6.57 -5.72 -30.55
N GLY A 110 5.81 -4.69 -30.96
CA GLY A 110 6.30 -3.59 -31.81
C GLY A 110 7.24 -2.62 -31.10
N GLU A 111 7.46 -1.46 -31.74
CA GLU A 111 8.27 -0.40 -31.15
C GLU A 111 7.71 0.08 -29.81
N ALA A 112 8.58 0.28 -28.82
CA ALA A 112 8.18 0.67 -27.48
C ALA A 112 8.22 2.18 -27.28
N ARG A 113 7.27 2.68 -26.50
CA ARG A 113 7.32 4.01 -25.87
C ARG A 113 7.63 3.91 -24.41
N TYR A 114 8.00 5.03 -23.78
CA TYR A 114 8.26 5.10 -22.36
C TYR A 114 7.57 6.31 -21.72
N PHE A 115 7.26 6.17 -20.44
CA PHE A 115 6.75 7.24 -19.58
C PHE A 115 7.32 7.10 -18.17
N TYR A 116 7.05 8.10 -17.34
CA TYR A 116 7.42 8.09 -15.93
C TYR A 116 6.18 8.20 -15.07
N THR A 117 6.19 7.58 -13.91
CA THR A 117 5.27 7.93 -12.84
C THR A 117 5.89 9.01 -11.97
N LYS A 118 5.06 9.94 -11.49
CA LYS A 118 5.48 11.00 -10.59
C LYS A 118 6.08 10.42 -9.31
N ASP A 119 7.06 11.13 -8.75
CA ASP A 119 7.64 10.82 -7.45
C ASP A 119 6.65 11.25 -6.36
N ASN A 120 5.80 10.33 -5.98
CA ASN A 120 4.86 10.45 -4.86
C ASN A 120 5.38 9.56 -3.74
N ASP A 121 5.39 10.04 -2.50
CA ASP A 121 5.87 9.28 -1.34
C ASP A 121 4.99 8.08 -0.98
N ILE A 122 3.75 8.07 -1.46
CA ILE A 122 2.75 7.03 -1.15
C ILE A 122 2.23 6.41 -2.45
N ARG A 123 2.14 5.10 -2.47
CA ARG A 123 1.52 4.33 -3.56
C ARG A 123 0.19 3.76 -3.12
N PHE A 124 -0.90 4.37 -3.59
CA PHE A 124 -2.25 3.82 -3.43
C PHE A 124 -2.47 2.62 -4.35
N ILE A 125 -3.29 1.68 -3.91
CA ILE A 125 -3.62 0.45 -4.64
C ILE A 125 -5.13 0.28 -4.71
N LYS A 126 -5.66 -0.01 -5.88
CA LYS A 126 -7.07 -0.36 -6.07
C LYS A 126 -7.23 -1.86 -6.16
N ILE A 127 -7.93 -2.43 -5.20
CA ILE A 127 -8.36 -3.83 -5.19
C ILE A 127 -9.88 -3.87 -5.11
N ASP A 128 -10.49 -4.57 -6.03
CA ASP A 128 -11.95 -4.68 -6.07
C ASP A 128 -12.47 -5.46 -4.85
N GLY A 129 -13.41 -4.85 -4.13
CA GLY A 129 -13.96 -5.36 -2.88
C GLY A 129 -13.22 -4.95 -1.61
N LEU A 130 -12.05 -4.30 -1.71
CA LEU A 130 -11.26 -3.85 -0.55
C LEU A 130 -11.14 -2.33 -0.49
N LEU A 131 -10.86 -1.83 0.70
CA LEU A 131 -10.70 -0.41 1.00
C LEU A 131 -9.33 -0.12 1.63
N ASN A 132 -8.91 1.14 1.55
CA ASN A 132 -7.73 1.63 2.28
C ASN A 132 -6.45 0.87 1.93
N VAL A 133 -6.37 0.32 0.71
CA VAL A 133 -5.22 -0.48 0.29
C VAL A 133 -4.11 0.41 -0.24
N ARG A 134 -2.90 0.22 0.26
CA ARG A 134 -1.70 0.89 -0.23
C ARG A 134 -0.42 0.09 0.03
N ASP A 135 0.61 0.44 -0.68
CA ASP A 135 1.96 -0.08 -0.48
C ASP A 135 2.61 0.66 0.70
N ILE A 136 3.31 -0.04 1.58
CA ILE A 136 4.14 0.59 2.62
C ILE A 136 5.44 1.13 2.01
N GLY A 137 5.85 0.61 0.86
CA GLY A 137 7.03 1.06 0.13
C GLY A 137 6.91 2.51 -0.37
N GLY A 138 8.06 3.14 -0.50
CA GLY A 138 8.17 4.54 -0.89
C GLY A 138 9.64 4.97 -0.96
N LYS A 139 10.01 5.94 -0.16
CA LYS A 139 11.35 6.54 -0.21
C LYS A 139 12.46 5.61 0.28
N ASN A 140 12.31 5.04 1.48
CA ASN A 140 13.33 4.20 2.11
C ASN A 140 12.99 2.71 2.06
N ILE A 141 11.73 2.36 1.82
CA ILE A 141 11.23 0.99 1.74
C ILE A 141 10.96 0.64 0.28
N GLU A 142 11.42 -0.53 -0.18
CA GLU A 142 11.17 -1.04 -1.53
C GLU A 142 9.67 -1.22 -1.78
N GLN A 143 9.19 -0.66 -2.89
CA GLN A 143 7.79 -0.80 -3.31
C GLN A 143 7.50 -2.22 -3.80
N GLY A 144 6.35 -2.74 -3.39
CA GLY A 144 5.89 -4.05 -3.83
C GLY A 144 6.20 -5.19 -2.87
N LEU A 145 6.78 -4.90 -1.71
CA LEU A 145 7.09 -5.92 -0.71
C LEU A 145 6.01 -6.06 0.35
N ILE A 146 5.44 -4.95 0.82
CA ILE A 146 4.44 -4.96 1.88
C ILE A 146 3.27 -4.06 1.50
N TYR A 147 2.10 -4.65 1.46
CA TYR A 147 0.84 -3.96 1.24
C TYR A 147 -0.01 -3.99 2.51
N ARG A 148 -0.80 -2.95 2.72
CA ARG A 148 -1.72 -2.85 3.85
C ARG A 148 -3.12 -2.47 3.40
N GLY A 149 -4.15 -2.85 4.15
CA GLY A 149 -5.52 -2.46 3.84
C GLY A 149 -6.57 -3.10 4.74
N SER A 150 -7.83 -3.09 4.30
CA SER A 150 -8.96 -3.69 4.99
C SER A 150 -8.91 -5.23 4.98
N ASP A 151 -9.78 -5.86 5.76
CA ASP A 151 -9.96 -7.31 5.72
C ASP A 151 -10.52 -7.77 4.35
N LEU A 152 -10.45 -9.07 4.10
CA LEU A 152 -10.75 -9.66 2.81
C LEU A 152 -12.02 -10.54 2.81
N ASP A 153 -12.56 -10.88 3.97
CA ASP A 153 -13.48 -12.00 4.11
C ASP A 153 -14.61 -11.81 5.11
N LEU A 154 -14.55 -10.82 6.00
CA LEU A 154 -15.55 -10.61 7.03
C LEU A 154 -16.48 -9.43 6.70
N VAL A 155 -15.97 -8.20 6.78
CA VAL A 155 -16.73 -6.97 6.49
C VAL A 155 -16.55 -6.60 5.03
N TYR A 156 -15.32 -6.61 4.55
CA TYR A 156 -14.99 -6.40 3.13
C TYR A 156 -14.77 -7.76 2.49
N LYS A 157 -15.22 -7.89 1.26
CA LYS A 157 -15.13 -9.16 0.53
C LYS A 157 -14.39 -8.92 -0.77
N ILE A 158 -13.22 -9.50 -0.85
CA ILE A 158 -12.43 -9.44 -2.09
C ILE A 158 -13.19 -10.15 -3.21
N SER A 159 -13.31 -9.48 -4.36
CA SER A 159 -13.87 -10.10 -5.56
C SER A 159 -12.84 -11.01 -6.26
N GLU A 160 -13.31 -11.84 -7.20
CA GLU A 160 -12.40 -12.66 -8.04
C GLU A 160 -11.40 -11.79 -8.81
N LYS A 161 -11.83 -10.62 -9.31
CA LYS A 161 -10.96 -9.64 -9.95
C LYS A 161 -9.90 -9.08 -8.96
N GLY A 162 -10.30 -8.83 -7.72
CA GLY A 162 -9.38 -8.42 -6.66
C GLY A 162 -8.34 -9.49 -6.36
N LYS A 163 -8.74 -10.77 -6.29
CA LYS A 163 -7.82 -11.91 -6.11
C LYS A 163 -6.82 -12.03 -7.27
N GLU A 164 -7.28 -11.85 -8.50
CA GLU A 164 -6.42 -11.87 -9.68
C GLU A 164 -5.35 -10.78 -9.61
N ILE A 165 -5.71 -9.56 -9.21
CA ILE A 165 -4.75 -8.47 -9.01
C ILE A 165 -3.75 -8.83 -7.91
N PHE A 166 -4.20 -9.32 -6.75
CA PHE A 166 -3.32 -9.70 -5.65
C PHE A 166 -2.36 -10.82 -6.03
N CYS A 167 -2.86 -11.89 -6.64
CA CYS A 167 -2.04 -13.06 -6.92
C CYS A 167 -1.14 -12.86 -8.16
N ASN A 168 -1.65 -12.23 -9.22
CA ASN A 168 -0.98 -12.21 -10.51
C ASN A 168 -0.26 -10.87 -10.80
N GLN A 169 -0.80 -9.73 -10.33
CA GLN A 169 -0.17 -8.43 -10.55
C GLN A 169 0.75 -8.02 -9.39
N LEU A 170 0.30 -8.21 -8.15
CA LEU A 170 1.07 -7.84 -6.96
C LEU A 170 1.93 -8.99 -6.42
N GLY A 171 1.62 -10.23 -6.80
CA GLY A 171 2.40 -11.42 -6.45
C GLY A 171 2.34 -11.77 -4.96
N ILE A 172 1.26 -11.44 -4.25
CA ILE A 172 1.13 -11.69 -2.80
C ILE A 172 1.35 -13.17 -2.49
N LYS A 173 2.29 -13.45 -1.61
CA LYS A 173 2.58 -14.79 -1.09
C LYS A 173 1.97 -15.06 0.27
N THR A 174 1.81 -14.01 1.08
CA THR A 174 1.34 -14.15 2.46
C THR A 174 0.31 -13.09 2.82
N GLU A 175 -0.76 -13.53 3.47
CA GLU A 175 -1.76 -12.73 4.17
C GLU A 175 -1.46 -12.76 5.66
N ILE A 176 -1.20 -11.61 6.28
CA ILE A 176 -1.09 -11.44 7.73
C ILE A 176 -2.37 -10.84 8.28
N ASP A 177 -3.09 -11.61 9.06
CA ASP A 177 -4.31 -11.17 9.75
C ASP A 177 -4.02 -10.81 11.22
N LEU A 178 -4.20 -9.54 11.53
CA LEU A 178 -3.98 -8.99 12.89
C LEU A 178 -5.24 -9.05 13.77
N ARG A 179 -6.33 -9.65 13.28
CA ARG A 179 -7.59 -9.77 14.02
C ARG A 179 -7.51 -10.95 15.01
N LYS A 180 -8.07 -10.77 16.20
CA LYS A 180 -8.26 -11.84 17.19
C LYS A 180 -9.67 -12.42 17.15
N GLU A 181 -10.58 -11.74 16.45
CA GLU A 181 -12.01 -11.99 16.45
C GLU A 181 -12.43 -13.04 15.40
N VAL A 182 -11.46 -13.64 14.70
CA VAL A 182 -11.69 -14.62 13.64
C VAL A 182 -11.01 -15.96 13.93
N ASP A 183 -11.50 -17.03 13.32
CA ASP A 183 -10.85 -18.34 13.39
C ASP A 183 -9.47 -18.27 12.69
N ALA A 184 -8.43 -18.56 13.45
CA ALA A 184 -7.06 -18.58 12.95
C ALA A 184 -6.81 -19.69 11.90
N ASN A 185 -7.64 -20.71 11.86
CA ASN A 185 -7.54 -21.85 10.96
C ASN A 185 -8.51 -21.76 9.75
N ARG A 186 -9.16 -20.60 9.56
CA ARG A 186 -10.03 -20.41 8.40
C ARG A 186 -9.25 -20.52 7.09
N PRO A 187 -9.89 -20.89 5.97
CA PRO A 187 -9.22 -20.87 4.68
C PRO A 187 -8.80 -19.44 4.29
N CYS A 188 -7.68 -19.31 3.59
CA CYS A 188 -7.24 -18.05 3.04
C CYS A 188 -8.24 -17.55 1.98
N ALA A 189 -8.68 -16.30 2.07
CA ALA A 189 -9.59 -15.70 1.10
C ALA A 189 -8.96 -15.59 -0.31
N LEU A 190 -7.63 -15.56 -0.40
CA LEU A 190 -6.87 -15.51 -1.65
C LEU A 190 -6.62 -16.89 -2.28
N GLY A 191 -7.05 -17.97 -1.61
CA GLY A 191 -6.88 -19.35 -2.06
C GLY A 191 -5.56 -19.99 -1.62
N ASP A 192 -5.36 -21.26 -2.01
CA ASP A 192 -4.31 -22.13 -1.48
C ASP A 192 -2.87 -21.72 -1.84
N ARG A 193 -2.71 -20.82 -2.82
CA ARG A 193 -1.39 -20.31 -3.22
C ARG A 193 -0.83 -19.23 -2.31
N VAL A 194 -1.68 -18.66 -1.45
CA VAL A 194 -1.32 -17.61 -0.50
C VAL A 194 -1.37 -18.18 0.92
N ARG A 195 -0.29 -18.02 1.65
CA ARG A 195 -0.23 -18.45 3.06
C ARG A 195 -0.99 -17.47 3.94
N LEU A 196 -1.99 -17.96 4.67
CA LEU A 196 -2.64 -17.21 5.75
C LEU A 196 -1.84 -17.36 7.04
N LYS A 197 -1.49 -16.23 7.67
CA LYS A 197 -0.87 -16.19 8.98
C LYS A 197 -1.68 -15.31 9.94
N SER A 198 -2.31 -15.92 10.93
CA SER A 198 -2.98 -15.18 12.00
C SER A 198 -1.96 -14.76 13.06
N LEU A 199 -1.84 -13.44 13.27
CA LEU A 199 -0.93 -12.81 14.23
C LEU A 199 -1.68 -11.70 14.98
N PRO A 200 -2.56 -12.05 15.94
CA PRO A 200 -3.35 -11.09 16.69
C PRO A 200 -2.49 -10.04 17.37
N TYR A 201 -2.88 -8.77 17.26
CA TYR A 201 -2.12 -7.64 17.76
C TYR A 201 -3.02 -6.60 18.41
N ARG A 202 -2.50 -5.93 19.44
CA ARG A 202 -3.13 -4.82 20.17
C ARG A 202 -2.37 -3.53 19.87
N PRO A 203 -3.03 -2.50 19.31
CA PRO A 203 -2.38 -1.24 18.92
C PRO A 203 -2.31 -0.24 20.07
N TYR A 204 -1.60 0.86 19.85
CA TYR A 204 -1.50 2.03 20.71
C TYR A 204 -0.98 1.70 22.11
N ARG A 205 -1.67 2.18 23.16
CA ARG A 205 -1.29 1.98 24.54
C ARG A 205 -1.18 0.50 24.93
N GLU A 206 -2.10 -0.33 24.43
CA GLU A 206 -2.16 -1.74 24.82
C GLU A 206 -0.85 -2.51 24.49
N VAL A 207 -0.08 -2.10 23.47
CA VAL A 207 1.17 -2.78 23.10
C VAL A 207 2.27 -2.66 24.17
N PHE A 208 2.19 -1.64 25.04
CA PHE A 208 3.16 -1.47 26.14
C PHE A 208 2.90 -2.39 27.33
N GLU A 209 1.71 -2.99 27.39
CA GLU A 209 1.35 -3.95 28.42
C GLU A 209 2.06 -5.29 28.18
N GLU A 210 2.68 -5.86 29.21
CA GLU A 210 3.51 -7.07 29.10
C GLU A 210 2.80 -8.23 28.41
N GLU A 211 1.51 -8.43 28.71
CA GLU A 211 0.67 -9.50 28.14
C GLU A 211 0.46 -9.37 26.62
N HIS A 212 0.69 -8.17 26.02
CA HIS A 212 0.50 -7.91 24.60
C HIS A 212 1.80 -7.87 23.80
N ARG A 213 2.96 -7.86 24.46
CA ARG A 213 4.29 -7.79 23.83
C ARG A 213 4.58 -9.00 22.94
N GLN A 214 4.10 -10.18 23.29
CA GLN A 214 4.28 -11.38 22.48
C GLN A 214 3.68 -11.24 21.06
N GLY A 215 2.61 -10.46 20.90
CA GLY A 215 1.99 -10.21 19.59
C GLY A 215 2.94 -9.50 18.65
N ILE A 216 3.58 -8.42 19.11
CA ILE A 216 4.53 -7.68 18.27
C ILE A 216 5.79 -8.50 17.98
N CYS A 217 6.31 -9.27 18.95
CA CYS A 217 7.44 -10.18 18.73
C CYS A 217 7.13 -11.20 17.63
N SER A 218 5.94 -11.81 17.67
CA SER A 218 5.52 -12.79 16.68
C SER A 218 5.42 -12.18 15.27
N ILE A 219 4.94 -10.94 15.16
CA ILE A 219 4.87 -10.22 13.90
C ILE A 219 6.28 -9.92 13.37
N MET A 220 7.16 -9.34 14.19
CA MET A 220 8.53 -8.99 13.77
C MET A 220 9.31 -10.25 13.37
N ASN A 221 9.23 -11.33 14.12
CA ASN A 221 9.86 -12.59 13.76
C ASN A 221 9.34 -13.15 12.42
N PHE A 222 8.05 -12.99 12.13
CA PHE A 222 7.50 -13.42 10.85
C PHE A 222 7.96 -12.55 9.70
N LEU A 223 8.09 -11.23 9.92
CA LEU A 223 8.58 -10.28 8.92
C LEU A 223 10.09 -10.40 8.64
N SER A 224 10.86 -11.08 9.48
CA SER A 224 12.30 -11.29 9.26
C SER A 224 12.64 -12.42 8.29
N ASP A 225 11.65 -13.12 7.75
CA ASP A 225 11.81 -14.17 6.77
C ASP A 225 11.43 -13.66 5.37
N GLU A 226 12.41 -13.53 4.46
CA GLU A 226 12.21 -12.99 3.11
C GLU A 226 11.32 -13.88 2.23
N GLU A 227 11.19 -15.17 2.54
CA GLU A 227 10.32 -16.06 1.77
C GLU A 227 8.83 -15.73 1.92
N ASN A 228 8.47 -14.98 2.96
CA ASN A 228 7.09 -14.53 3.17
C ASN A 228 6.64 -13.43 2.21
N TYR A 229 7.57 -12.72 1.55
CA TYR A 229 7.27 -11.54 0.73
C TYR A 229 6.94 -11.91 -0.73
N PRO A 230 6.07 -11.13 -1.41
CA PRO A 230 5.32 -9.97 -0.91
C PRO A 230 4.18 -10.31 0.06
N ILE A 231 3.93 -9.40 1.00
CA ILE A 231 2.98 -9.59 2.11
C ILE A 231 1.81 -8.62 2.01
N TYR A 232 0.60 -9.10 2.33
CA TYR A 232 -0.54 -8.23 2.63
C TYR A 232 -0.89 -8.28 4.11
N ILE A 233 -0.83 -7.13 4.79
CA ILE A 233 -1.13 -7.01 6.23
C ILE A 233 -2.47 -6.30 6.41
N HIS A 234 -3.36 -6.87 7.21
CA HIS A 234 -4.65 -6.26 7.46
C HIS A 234 -5.17 -6.46 8.89
N CYS A 235 -6.16 -5.65 9.24
CA CYS A 235 -7.05 -5.89 10.38
C CYS A 235 -8.50 -5.82 9.88
N LEU A 236 -9.39 -5.05 10.47
CA LEU A 236 -10.73 -4.84 9.92
C LEU A 236 -10.71 -3.75 8.84
N GLY A 237 -10.42 -2.51 9.19
CA GLY A 237 -10.36 -1.38 8.24
C GLY A 237 -8.96 -1.04 7.74
N GLY A 238 -7.93 -1.80 8.12
CA GLY A 238 -6.54 -1.47 7.79
C GLY A 238 -6.03 -0.19 8.47
N ALA A 239 -6.71 0.30 9.50
CA ALA A 239 -6.46 1.60 10.11
C ALA A 239 -5.53 1.54 11.32
N ASP A 240 -5.94 0.92 12.43
CA ASP A 240 -5.27 1.00 13.71
C ASP A 240 -4.16 -0.06 13.86
N ARG A 241 -4.51 -1.32 14.02
CA ARG A 241 -3.54 -2.44 14.16
C ARG A 241 -2.54 -2.45 13.00
N THR A 242 -3.04 -2.38 11.80
CA THR A 242 -2.25 -2.33 10.57
C THR A 242 -1.45 -1.03 10.45
N GLY A 243 -2.05 0.09 10.87
CA GLY A 243 -1.38 1.40 10.89
C GLY A 243 -0.16 1.41 11.80
N MET A 244 -0.25 0.78 12.96
CA MET A 244 0.89 0.71 13.89
C MET A 244 2.03 -0.18 13.37
N ILE A 245 1.73 -1.28 12.69
CA ILE A 245 2.80 -2.08 12.06
C ILE A 245 3.49 -1.28 10.95
N ALA A 246 2.73 -0.56 10.11
CA ALA A 246 3.32 0.32 9.11
C ALA A 246 4.18 1.43 9.75
N PHE A 247 3.71 2.02 10.85
CA PHE A 247 4.45 3.00 11.64
C PHE A 247 5.83 2.46 12.08
N TYR A 248 5.87 1.27 12.67
CA TYR A 248 7.13 0.68 13.11
C TYR A 248 8.10 0.45 11.96
N LEU A 249 7.61 -0.12 10.86
CA LEU A 249 8.45 -0.42 9.69
C LEU A 249 9.01 0.85 9.04
N ARG A 250 8.19 1.88 8.86
CA ARG A 250 8.64 3.17 8.33
C ARG A 250 9.63 3.88 9.25
N ALA A 251 9.37 3.87 10.56
CA ALA A 251 10.29 4.44 11.54
C ALA A 251 11.63 3.70 11.56
N LEU A 252 11.63 2.36 11.58
CA LEU A 252 12.86 1.55 11.52
C LEU A 252 13.65 1.81 10.24
N ALA A 253 12.97 2.00 9.09
CA ALA A 253 13.61 2.35 7.82
C ALA A 253 14.12 3.80 7.76
N GLY A 254 13.94 4.59 8.82
CA GLY A 254 14.43 5.97 8.92
C GLY A 254 13.68 6.96 8.03
N GLU A 255 12.41 6.72 7.74
CA GLU A 255 11.57 7.73 7.08
C GLU A 255 11.33 8.93 8.01
N CYS A 256 11.07 10.11 7.45
CA CYS A 256 10.79 11.30 8.24
C CYS A 256 9.44 11.19 8.98
N ASP A 257 9.34 11.85 10.13
CA ASP A 257 8.16 11.78 10.98
C ASP A 257 6.88 12.22 10.25
N GLU A 258 6.98 13.23 9.37
CA GLU A 258 5.87 13.73 8.56
C GLU A 258 5.27 12.63 7.67
N LEU A 259 6.12 11.85 7.00
CA LEU A 259 5.68 10.78 6.11
C LEU A 259 5.06 9.60 6.89
N ILE A 260 5.65 9.27 8.05
CA ILE A 260 5.13 8.23 8.94
C ILE A 260 3.73 8.60 9.44
N HIS A 261 3.54 9.86 9.88
CA HIS A 261 2.24 10.34 10.32
C HIS A 261 1.24 10.47 9.17
N LEU A 262 1.70 10.92 7.99
CA LEU A 262 0.86 11.02 6.80
C LEU A 262 0.26 9.66 6.44
N ASP A 263 1.07 8.58 6.42
CA ASP A 263 0.53 7.25 6.11
C ASP A 263 -0.62 6.86 7.06
N TYR A 264 -0.53 7.16 8.34
CA TYR A 264 -1.61 6.92 9.29
C TYR A 264 -2.89 7.70 8.93
N GLU A 265 -2.74 8.97 8.58
CA GLU A 265 -3.85 9.90 8.28
C GLU A 265 -4.53 9.64 6.93
N LEU A 266 -3.85 9.01 5.98
CA LEU A 266 -4.43 8.66 4.68
C LEU A 266 -5.62 7.70 4.75
N THR A 267 -5.85 7.04 5.88
CA THR A 267 -7.08 6.30 6.15
C THR A 267 -8.34 7.20 6.06
N CYS A 268 -8.19 8.51 6.23
CA CYS A 268 -9.27 9.49 6.06
C CYS A 268 -9.84 9.51 4.62
N LEU A 269 -9.06 9.09 3.62
CA LEU A 269 -9.51 9.00 2.23
C LEU A 269 -10.43 7.80 1.96
N SER A 270 -10.47 6.83 2.86
CA SER A 270 -11.33 5.65 2.73
C SER A 270 -12.74 5.91 3.26
N THR A 271 -13.74 5.27 2.64
CA THR A 271 -15.12 5.26 3.14
C THR A 271 -15.24 4.67 4.54
N TYR A 272 -14.26 3.88 4.98
CA TYR A 272 -14.13 3.45 6.37
C TYR A 272 -14.17 4.64 7.34
N ALA A 273 -13.43 5.72 7.03
CA ALA A 273 -13.37 6.92 7.87
C ALA A 273 -14.72 7.67 8.00
N TYR A 274 -15.57 7.54 7.01
CA TYR A 274 -16.89 8.20 7.01
C TYR A 274 -17.98 7.40 7.72
N GLY A 275 -17.65 6.23 8.27
CA GLY A 275 -18.66 5.33 8.84
C GLY A 275 -19.67 4.80 7.82
N LEU A 276 -19.32 4.83 6.51
CA LEU A 276 -20.16 4.34 5.42
C LEU A 276 -19.97 2.85 5.18
N ALA A 277 -18.89 2.29 5.70
CA ALA A 277 -18.61 0.87 5.62
C ALA A 277 -19.17 0.16 6.84
N GLU A 278 -19.73 -1.03 6.63
CA GLU A 278 -20.24 -1.88 7.71
C GLU A 278 -19.09 -2.21 8.69
N GLY A 279 -19.34 -2.04 10.00
CA GLY A 279 -18.32 -2.25 11.05
C GLY A 279 -17.37 -1.07 11.29
N ALA A 280 -17.46 0.02 10.51
CA ALA A 280 -16.75 1.24 10.81
C ALA A 280 -17.38 1.94 12.03
N GLY A 281 -16.55 2.31 13.00
CA GLY A 281 -16.99 3.12 14.15
C GLY A 281 -17.52 4.49 13.73
N ARG A 282 -18.15 5.21 14.66
CA ARG A 282 -18.76 6.51 14.40
C ARG A 282 -17.79 7.58 13.89
N ASP A 283 -16.52 7.47 14.17
CA ASP A 283 -15.49 8.42 13.80
C ASP A 283 -14.22 7.66 13.38
N GLY A 284 -14.19 7.29 12.12
CA GLY A 284 -13.08 6.53 11.52
C GLY A 284 -11.93 7.41 11.05
N PHE A 285 -12.03 8.74 11.15
CA PHE A 285 -10.94 9.65 10.79
C PHE A 285 -9.72 9.42 11.66
N ARG A 286 -8.56 9.42 11.02
CA ARG A 286 -7.26 9.30 11.68
C ARG A 286 -6.57 10.64 11.72
N ASN A 287 -6.25 11.08 12.94
CA ASN A 287 -5.59 12.33 13.21
C ASN A 287 -4.40 12.07 14.14
N ARG A 288 -3.21 12.52 13.74
CA ARG A 288 -1.99 12.42 14.56
C ARG A 288 -2.09 13.13 15.90
N ASN A 289 -3.05 14.06 16.07
CA ASN A 289 -3.30 14.78 17.31
C ASN A 289 -4.41 14.13 18.17
N SER A 290 -4.95 12.96 17.74
CA SER A 290 -5.94 12.23 18.55
C SER A 290 -5.32 11.66 19.83
N ASP A 291 -6.13 11.56 20.90
CA ASP A 291 -5.67 11.11 22.22
C ASP A 291 -4.91 9.77 22.17
N TYR A 292 -5.43 8.78 21.45
CA TYR A 292 -4.78 7.46 21.36
C TYR A 292 -3.39 7.53 20.73
N TYR A 293 -3.25 8.33 19.66
CA TYR A 293 -2.00 8.40 18.92
C TYR A 293 -0.98 9.26 19.68
N THR A 294 -1.41 10.35 20.30
CA THR A 294 -0.53 11.20 21.13
C THR A 294 -0.09 10.50 22.39
N GLU A 295 -0.98 9.73 23.04
CA GLU A 295 -0.61 8.89 24.19
C GLU A 295 0.43 7.83 23.80
N PHE A 296 0.20 7.13 22.67
CA PHE A 296 1.16 6.18 22.12
C PHE A 296 2.54 6.82 21.87
N LEU A 297 2.57 7.98 21.20
CA LEU A 297 3.83 8.69 20.95
C LEU A 297 4.51 9.13 22.24
N ALA A 298 3.75 9.61 23.24
CA ALA A 298 4.31 10.00 24.52
C ALA A 298 4.99 8.81 25.21
N MET A 299 4.33 7.64 25.26
CA MET A 299 4.91 6.42 25.83
C MET A 299 6.14 5.96 25.05
N LEU A 300 6.12 6.08 23.71
CA LEU A 300 7.26 5.73 22.87
C LEU A 300 8.44 6.68 23.09
N HIS A 301 8.20 7.95 23.41
CA HIS A 301 9.24 8.94 23.68
C HIS A 301 10.08 8.64 24.92
N ASP A 302 9.58 7.83 25.86
CA ASP A 302 10.33 7.38 27.01
C ASP A 302 11.46 6.40 26.64
N TYR A 303 11.36 5.76 25.46
CA TYR A 303 12.43 4.95 24.87
C TYR A 303 13.44 5.86 24.13
N ALA A 304 14.72 5.68 24.34
CA ALA A 304 15.80 6.47 23.73
C ALA A 304 15.52 8.00 23.74
N PRO A 305 15.43 8.65 24.93
CA PRO A 305 15.15 10.08 25.04
C PRO A 305 16.12 10.93 24.19
N GLY A 306 15.55 11.91 23.46
CA GLY A 306 16.33 12.78 22.55
C GLY A 306 16.74 12.13 21.22
N GLY A 307 16.53 10.83 21.04
CA GLY A 307 16.80 10.12 19.79
C GLY A 307 15.72 10.34 18.72
N ALA A 308 16.09 10.04 17.47
CA ALA A 308 15.14 9.98 16.35
C ALA A 308 14.05 8.89 16.59
N LEU A 309 12.94 9.00 15.88
CA LEU A 309 11.82 8.04 16.00
C LEU A 309 12.28 6.59 15.71
N SER A 310 13.18 6.40 14.75
CA SER A 310 13.80 5.09 14.46
C SER A 310 14.50 4.47 15.69
N ALA A 311 15.25 5.28 16.44
CA ALA A 311 15.94 4.82 17.65
C ALA A 311 14.94 4.47 18.77
N LYS A 312 13.87 5.23 18.92
CA LYS A 312 12.79 4.97 19.90
C LYS A 312 12.05 3.68 19.60
N VAL A 313 11.66 3.50 18.34
CA VAL A 313 10.98 2.26 17.88
C VAL A 313 11.90 1.05 18.07
N ARG A 314 13.17 1.17 17.69
CA ARG A 314 14.13 0.08 17.88
C ARG A 314 14.28 -0.29 19.37
N ALA A 315 14.45 0.70 20.23
CA ALA A 315 14.58 0.48 21.68
C ALA A 315 13.30 -0.16 22.26
N PHE A 316 12.13 0.31 21.88
CA PHE A 316 10.85 -0.25 22.26
C PHE A 316 10.71 -1.73 21.84
N LEU A 317 11.03 -2.06 20.58
CA LEU A 317 10.93 -3.43 20.07
C LEU A 317 11.90 -4.38 20.79
N LEU A 318 13.12 -3.92 21.10
CA LEU A 318 14.09 -4.69 21.90
C LEU A 318 13.55 -4.93 23.31
N ASP A 319 12.94 -3.94 23.95
CA ASP A 319 12.30 -4.09 25.28
C ASP A 319 11.09 -5.05 25.24
N CYS A 320 10.38 -5.11 24.11
CA CYS A 320 9.34 -6.12 23.90
C CYS A 320 9.88 -7.54 23.70
N GLY A 321 11.20 -7.73 23.56
CA GLY A 321 11.83 -9.03 23.36
C GLY A 321 12.07 -9.39 21.89
N VAL A 322 11.97 -8.44 20.96
CA VAL A 322 12.40 -8.65 19.57
C VAL A 322 13.91 -8.64 19.50
N GLU A 323 14.52 -9.69 18.95
CA GLU A 323 15.96 -9.77 18.79
C GLU A 323 16.50 -8.72 17.82
N ALA A 324 17.66 -8.12 18.13
CA ALA A 324 18.29 -7.11 17.27
C ALA A 324 18.55 -7.63 15.85
N GLU A 325 18.97 -8.89 15.73
CA GLU A 325 19.18 -9.56 14.44
C GLU A 325 17.89 -9.67 13.62
N CYS A 326 16.75 -9.87 14.27
CA CYS A 326 15.44 -9.89 13.62
C CYS A 326 15.14 -8.53 12.98
N ILE A 327 15.35 -7.42 13.70
CA ILE A 327 15.15 -6.07 13.18
C ILE A 327 16.09 -5.80 11.99
N ASP A 328 17.36 -6.19 12.11
CA ASP A 328 18.36 -5.98 11.06
C ASP A 328 18.03 -6.79 9.78
N LYS A 329 17.52 -8.02 9.94
CA LYS A 329 17.01 -8.83 8.82
C LYS A 329 15.82 -8.17 8.13
N ILE A 330 14.83 -7.68 8.90
CA ILE A 330 13.69 -6.94 8.33
C ILE A 330 14.21 -5.78 7.48
N LEU A 331 15.10 -4.95 8.03
CA LEU A 331 15.66 -3.80 7.31
C LEU A 331 16.41 -4.23 6.05
N SER A 332 17.17 -5.31 6.10
CA SER A 332 17.89 -5.81 4.91
C SER A 332 16.95 -6.28 3.79
N ILE A 333 15.75 -6.77 4.15
CA ILE A 333 14.73 -7.21 3.18
C ILE A 333 14.01 -6.02 2.56
N ILE A 334 13.57 -5.07 3.41
CA ILE A 334 12.64 -4.03 2.97
C ILE A 334 13.31 -2.76 2.45
N SER A 335 14.60 -2.51 2.77
CA SER A 335 15.27 -1.28 2.33
C SER A 335 15.45 -1.22 0.82
N ASN A 336 15.28 -0.03 0.24
CA ASN A 336 15.59 0.22 -1.16
C ASN A 336 17.05 -0.15 -1.46
N LYS A 337 17.23 -1.08 -2.39
CA LYS A 337 18.55 -1.47 -2.91
C LYS A 337 18.89 -0.53 -4.07
N ASN A 338 19.27 0.72 -3.75
CA ASN A 338 19.78 1.68 -4.74
C ASN A 338 21.26 1.43 -5.04
#